data_7cf923c33c48df07528785555d47679c
#
_entry.id   7cf923c33c48df07528785555d47679c
#
_cell.length_a   1.000
_cell.length_b   1.000
_cell.length_c   1.000
_cell.angle_alpha   90.00
_cell.angle_beta   90.00
_cell.angle_gamma   90.00
#
_symmetry.space_group_name_H-M   'P 1'
#
loop_
_entity.id
_entity.type
_entity.pdbx_description
1 polymer ?
#
loop_
_entity_poly.entity_id
_entity_poly.type
_entity_poly.pdbx_seq_one_letter_code
_entity_poly.pdbx_strand_id
1 'polypeptide(L)'
;MNLERQEKRWRKSAMKEKAIDKYKWNWKKVDYSAYMFILPVMVFFLSFVLYPMLKGIHLSLYRFRGRNISFVGFKHYINLFQNDIFIKSAWNTVFITFVALPIVVVFSIFVAYVIYEKNAAVRSFFRGVFYIPAISSVVSITVVWNWIYHPKFGILNYVFQKMNFISGPVDWLGNPKTAIFAIIAILITTSVGQPIILYVAALGHVPQDLLDASEIDSANKWQAFRKVTWPLIMPTTLYIVVVTTINSFQIFALIQLLTHGGPNYTTSTVMYLVYQTAISEGRFGVSSAMGIILAIIIGIISILQFKFLSKDID
;
A
#
# COMPACT_ATOMS: atom_id res chain seq x y z
N MET A 1 59.22 -3.28 -31.85
CA MET A 1 57.83 -2.78 -31.64
C MET A 1 56.78 -3.88 -31.44
N ASN A 2 56.98 -5.14 -31.78
CA ASN A 2 56.01 -6.24 -31.61
C ASN A 2 56.11 -6.96 -30.26
N LEU A 3 57.27 -7.07 -29.64
CA LEU A 3 57.48 -7.79 -28.39
C LEU A 3 56.86 -7.05 -27.17
N GLU A 4 56.95 -5.75 -27.06
CA GLU A 4 56.34 -4.95 -25.98
C GLU A 4 54.79 -4.98 -25.99
N ARG A 5 54.16 -5.07 -27.19
CA ARG A 5 52.71 -5.22 -27.33
C ARG A 5 52.23 -6.60 -26.90
N GLN A 6 53.02 -7.63 -27.12
CA GLN A 6 52.72 -8.99 -26.66
C GLN A 6 52.85 -9.12 -25.16
N GLU A 7 53.90 -8.57 -24.53
CA GLU A 7 54.03 -8.56 -23.04
C GLU A 7 52.89 -7.81 -22.35
N LYS A 8 52.46 -6.64 -22.87
CA LYS A 8 51.30 -5.92 -22.32
C LYS A 8 50.00 -6.68 -22.46
N ARG A 9 49.83 -7.48 -23.53
CA ARG A 9 48.65 -8.35 -23.66
C ARG A 9 48.68 -9.52 -22.66
N TRP A 10 49.82 -10.16 -22.48
CA TRP A 10 50.00 -11.23 -21.48
C TRP A 10 49.79 -10.73 -20.06
N ARG A 11 50.32 -9.58 -19.70
CA ARG A 11 50.07 -9.00 -18.36
C ARG A 11 48.61 -8.63 -18.12
N LYS A 12 47.88 -8.13 -19.12
CA LYS A 12 46.45 -7.88 -19.03
C LYS A 12 45.61 -9.15 -18.91
N SER A 13 45.95 -10.23 -19.65
CA SER A 13 45.24 -11.50 -19.52
C SER A 13 45.51 -12.17 -18.17
N ALA A 14 46.74 -12.18 -17.68
CA ALA A 14 47.10 -12.70 -16.37
C ALA A 14 46.46 -11.93 -15.20
N MET A 15 46.32 -10.60 -15.33
CA MET A 15 45.57 -9.80 -14.35
C MET A 15 44.05 -10.06 -14.38
N LYS A 16 43.48 -10.29 -15.59
CA LYS A 16 42.06 -10.69 -15.72
C LYS A 16 41.83 -12.08 -15.15
N GLU A 17 42.71 -13.02 -15.38
CA GLU A 17 42.61 -14.39 -14.86
C GLU A 17 42.73 -14.40 -13.31
N LYS A 18 43.67 -13.66 -12.74
CA LYS A 18 43.79 -13.48 -11.29
C LYS A 18 42.57 -12.75 -10.68
N ALA A 19 41.94 -11.82 -11.41
CA ALA A 19 40.72 -11.14 -10.95
C ALA A 19 39.51 -12.11 -10.98
N ILE A 20 39.44 -12.97 -11.99
CA ILE A 20 38.35 -13.98 -12.10
C ILE A 20 38.51 -15.07 -11.04
N ASP A 21 39.73 -15.51 -10.74
CA ASP A 21 39.99 -16.52 -9.69
C ASP A 21 39.70 -15.97 -8.26
N LYS A 22 39.85 -14.66 -8.07
CA LYS A 22 39.49 -14.00 -6.80
C LYS A 22 37.95 -13.97 -6.58
N TYR A 23 37.16 -14.10 -7.63
CA TYR A 23 35.70 -14.14 -7.58
C TYR A 23 35.12 -15.59 -7.74
N LYS A 24 35.98 -16.63 -7.82
CA LYS A 24 35.47 -17.99 -7.74
C LYS A 24 34.84 -18.20 -6.35
N TRP A 25 33.49 -18.26 -6.35
CA TRP A 25 32.69 -18.53 -5.15
C TRP A 25 33.15 -19.84 -4.51
N ASN A 26 33.89 -19.73 -3.43
CA ASN A 26 34.41 -20.90 -2.72
C ASN A 26 33.36 -21.42 -1.76
N TRP A 27 32.49 -22.31 -2.20
CA TRP A 27 31.43 -22.96 -1.42
C TRP A 27 31.94 -23.59 -0.08
N LYS A 28 33.24 -23.78 0.08
CA LYS A 28 33.85 -24.32 1.29
C LYS A 28 34.13 -23.28 2.37
N LYS A 29 34.00 -21.99 2.09
CA LYS A 29 34.10 -20.91 3.07
C LYS A 29 32.77 -20.20 3.18
N VAL A 30 31.77 -20.91 3.76
CA VAL A 30 30.53 -20.27 4.19
C VAL A 30 30.89 -19.34 5.35
N ASP A 31 30.71 -18.05 5.17
CA ASP A 31 30.88 -17.06 6.23
C ASP A 31 29.65 -17.13 7.16
N TYR A 32 29.78 -17.94 8.21
CA TYR A 32 28.72 -18.10 9.21
C TYR A 32 28.36 -16.81 9.93
N SER A 33 29.25 -15.81 9.93
CA SER A 33 28.99 -14.50 10.56
C SER A 33 27.78 -13.82 9.94
N ALA A 34 27.64 -13.86 8.61
CA ALA A 34 26.48 -13.28 7.91
C ALA A 34 25.16 -13.93 8.34
N TYR A 35 25.14 -15.25 8.48
CA TYR A 35 23.94 -15.97 8.94
C TYR A 35 23.61 -15.68 10.41
N MET A 36 24.63 -15.49 11.25
CA MET A 36 24.44 -15.12 12.65
C MET A 36 23.78 -13.75 12.81
N PHE A 37 24.13 -12.78 11.97
CA PHE A 37 23.48 -11.45 11.96
C PHE A 37 22.03 -11.50 11.49
N ILE A 38 21.67 -12.37 10.55
CA ILE A 38 20.31 -12.53 10.03
C ILE A 38 19.44 -13.41 10.94
N LEU A 39 20.05 -14.31 11.72
CA LEU A 39 19.36 -15.32 12.52
C LEU A 39 18.27 -14.73 13.45
N PRO A 40 18.50 -13.66 14.24
CA PRO A 40 17.46 -13.10 15.10
C PRO A 40 16.21 -12.68 14.31
N VAL A 41 16.39 -11.97 13.20
CA VAL A 41 15.29 -11.52 12.33
C VAL A 41 14.55 -12.73 11.73
N MET A 42 15.30 -13.77 11.30
CA MET A 42 14.70 -14.99 10.75
C MET A 42 13.89 -15.76 11.81
N VAL A 43 14.37 -15.86 13.04
CA VAL A 43 13.63 -16.50 14.14
C VAL A 43 12.31 -15.76 14.40
N PHE A 44 12.33 -14.43 14.49
CA PHE A 44 11.12 -13.65 14.65
C PHE A 44 10.17 -13.81 13.46
N PHE A 45 10.67 -13.74 12.22
CA PHE A 45 9.88 -13.93 11.02
C PHE A 45 9.21 -15.30 10.97
N LEU A 46 9.97 -16.36 11.22
CA LEU A 46 9.46 -17.73 11.22
C LEU A 46 8.40 -17.94 12.33
N SER A 47 8.64 -17.43 13.54
CA SER A 47 7.76 -17.64 14.69
C SER A 47 6.48 -16.80 14.64
N PHE A 48 6.56 -15.54 14.21
CA PHE A 48 5.45 -14.58 14.31
C PHE A 48 4.78 -14.26 12.99
N VAL A 49 5.38 -14.58 11.86
CA VAL A 49 4.79 -14.36 10.53
C VAL A 49 4.48 -15.68 9.85
N LEU A 50 5.51 -16.50 9.60
CA LEU A 50 5.33 -17.72 8.80
C LEU A 50 4.51 -18.78 9.53
N TYR A 51 4.80 -19.04 10.81
CA TYR A 51 4.06 -20.04 11.59
C TYR A 51 2.56 -19.69 11.73
N PRO A 52 2.13 -18.46 12.14
CA PRO A 52 0.73 -18.11 12.18
C PRO A 52 0.04 -18.15 10.80
N MET A 53 0.76 -17.78 9.72
CA MET A 53 0.23 -17.87 8.36
C MET A 53 -0.06 -19.33 7.97
N LEU A 54 0.86 -20.25 8.18
CA LEU A 54 0.67 -21.68 7.93
C LEU A 54 -0.44 -22.25 8.82
N LYS A 55 -0.49 -21.83 10.09
CA LYS A 55 -1.56 -22.22 11.01
C LYS A 55 -2.92 -21.71 10.53
N GLY A 56 -3.01 -20.49 10.01
CA GLY A 56 -4.21 -19.94 9.39
C GLY A 56 -4.69 -20.79 8.21
N ILE A 57 -3.79 -21.22 7.32
CA ILE A 57 -4.12 -22.13 6.21
C ILE A 57 -4.67 -23.46 6.76
N HIS A 58 -4.03 -24.03 7.77
CA HIS A 58 -4.53 -25.25 8.41
C HIS A 58 -5.93 -25.03 9.03
N LEU A 59 -6.13 -23.95 9.81
CA LEU A 59 -7.41 -23.65 10.46
C LEU A 59 -8.54 -23.44 9.47
N SER A 60 -8.29 -22.91 8.27
CA SER A 60 -9.31 -22.67 7.24
C SER A 60 -9.99 -23.94 6.75
N LEU A 61 -9.33 -25.10 6.90
CA LEU A 61 -9.85 -26.41 6.50
C LEU A 61 -10.63 -27.11 7.61
N TYR A 62 -10.71 -26.49 8.80
CA TYR A 62 -11.38 -27.08 9.96
C TYR A 62 -12.53 -26.20 10.45
N ARG A 63 -13.58 -26.86 10.96
CA ARG A 63 -14.70 -26.21 11.65
C ARG A 63 -14.52 -26.39 13.16
N PHE A 64 -14.62 -25.28 13.86
CA PHE A 64 -14.59 -25.21 15.33
C PHE A 64 -16.04 -25.02 15.83
N ARG A 65 -16.53 -25.93 16.68
CA ARG A 65 -17.85 -25.84 17.30
C ARG A 65 -17.69 -26.19 18.80
N GLY A 66 -17.38 -25.20 19.61
CA GLY A 66 -16.98 -25.40 20.99
C GLY A 66 -15.70 -26.27 21.06
N ARG A 67 -15.79 -27.43 21.74
CA ARG A 67 -14.67 -28.39 21.83
C ARG A 67 -14.54 -29.33 20.61
N ASN A 68 -15.54 -29.39 19.77
CA ASN A 68 -15.54 -30.28 18.61
C ASN A 68 -14.82 -29.62 17.41
N ILE A 69 -13.74 -30.26 16.97
CA ILE A 69 -12.98 -29.84 15.78
C ILE A 69 -13.23 -30.90 14.71
N SER A 70 -13.75 -30.48 13.56
CA SER A 70 -14.00 -31.37 12.42
C SER A 70 -13.33 -30.86 11.16
N PHE A 71 -12.69 -31.76 10.41
CA PHE A 71 -12.14 -31.44 9.10
C PHE A 71 -13.31 -31.26 8.10
N VAL A 72 -13.33 -30.13 7.41
CA VAL A 72 -14.39 -29.79 6.43
C VAL A 72 -13.84 -29.48 5.03
N GLY A 73 -12.52 -29.55 4.87
CA GLY A 73 -11.86 -29.27 3.59
C GLY A 73 -12.23 -27.88 3.06
N PHE A 74 -12.54 -27.78 1.79
CA PHE A 74 -12.85 -26.51 1.11
C PHE A 74 -14.29 -26.00 1.31
N LYS A 75 -15.09 -26.60 2.19
CA LYS A 75 -16.48 -26.22 2.41
C LYS A 75 -16.64 -24.76 2.85
N HIS A 76 -15.69 -24.21 3.64
CA HIS A 76 -15.72 -22.80 4.03
C HIS A 76 -15.60 -21.88 2.82
N TYR A 77 -14.72 -22.19 1.88
CA TYR A 77 -14.51 -21.41 0.67
C TYR A 77 -15.74 -21.41 -0.24
N ILE A 78 -16.35 -22.59 -0.46
CA ILE A 78 -17.58 -22.72 -1.27
C ILE A 78 -18.72 -21.91 -0.66
N ASN A 79 -18.93 -22.02 0.66
CA ASN A 79 -19.97 -21.26 1.35
C ASN A 79 -19.73 -19.75 1.33
N LEU A 80 -18.47 -19.27 1.35
CA LEU A 80 -18.15 -17.85 1.27
C LEU A 80 -18.55 -17.26 -0.07
N PHE A 81 -18.32 -17.96 -1.19
CA PHE A 81 -18.73 -17.50 -2.51
C PHE A 81 -20.26 -17.54 -2.74
N GLN A 82 -21.01 -18.15 -1.84
CA GLN A 82 -22.49 -18.15 -1.83
C GLN A 82 -23.05 -17.18 -0.79
N ASN A 83 -22.21 -16.49 -0.03
CA ASN A 83 -22.63 -15.59 1.04
C ASN A 83 -22.68 -14.14 0.53
N ASP A 84 -23.90 -13.58 0.45
CA ASP A 84 -24.13 -12.22 -0.06
C ASP A 84 -23.36 -11.15 0.73
N ILE A 85 -23.21 -11.32 2.05
CA ILE A 85 -22.48 -10.35 2.89
C ILE A 85 -20.98 -10.37 2.55
N PHE A 86 -20.42 -11.56 2.32
CA PHE A 86 -19.03 -11.70 1.93
C PHE A 86 -18.77 -11.10 0.55
N ILE A 87 -19.62 -11.40 -0.43
CA ILE A 87 -19.54 -10.87 -1.80
C ILE A 87 -19.65 -9.34 -1.78
N LYS A 88 -20.61 -8.79 -1.04
CA LYS A 88 -20.79 -7.34 -0.88
C LYS A 88 -19.56 -6.69 -0.24
N SER A 89 -19.00 -7.30 0.79
CA SER A 89 -17.81 -6.79 1.47
C SER A 89 -16.56 -6.89 0.60
N ALA A 90 -16.44 -7.94 -0.22
CA ALA A 90 -15.39 -8.05 -1.21
C ALA A 90 -15.50 -6.95 -2.28
N TRP A 91 -16.70 -6.68 -2.77
CA TRP A 91 -16.96 -5.59 -3.71
C TRP A 91 -16.64 -4.22 -3.10
N ASN A 92 -17.07 -3.96 -1.86
CA ASN A 92 -16.76 -2.72 -1.16
C ASN A 92 -15.25 -2.53 -1.00
N THR A 93 -14.50 -3.60 -0.65
CA THR A 93 -13.05 -3.56 -0.51
C THR A 93 -12.38 -3.17 -1.82
N VAL A 94 -12.79 -3.80 -2.92
CA VAL A 94 -12.30 -3.48 -4.27
C VAL A 94 -12.66 -2.04 -4.63
N PHE A 95 -13.90 -1.63 -4.44
CA PHE A 95 -14.38 -0.28 -4.77
C PHE A 95 -13.62 0.80 -4.00
N ILE A 96 -13.48 0.65 -2.66
CA ILE A 96 -12.71 1.58 -1.83
C ILE A 96 -11.27 1.72 -2.37
N THR A 97 -10.63 0.61 -2.66
CA THR A 97 -9.24 0.60 -3.16
C THR A 97 -9.13 1.26 -4.53
N PHE A 98 -9.99 0.87 -5.49
CA PHE A 98 -9.93 1.41 -6.85
C PHE A 98 -10.28 2.90 -6.94
N VAL A 99 -11.07 3.42 -6.01
CA VAL A 99 -11.35 4.86 -5.94
C VAL A 99 -10.25 5.60 -5.19
N ALA A 100 -9.80 5.09 -4.05
CA ALA A 100 -8.80 5.78 -3.23
C ALA A 100 -7.42 5.81 -3.88
N LEU A 101 -6.97 4.68 -4.47
CA LEU A 101 -5.62 4.55 -5.01
C LEU A 101 -5.26 5.59 -6.08
N PRO A 102 -6.02 5.78 -7.16
CA PRO A 102 -5.71 6.80 -8.16
C PRO A 102 -5.68 8.20 -7.57
N ILE A 103 -6.61 8.53 -6.67
CA ILE A 103 -6.67 9.84 -6.03
C ILE A 103 -5.44 10.06 -5.16
N VAL A 104 -5.03 9.08 -4.35
CA VAL A 104 -3.82 9.17 -3.52
C VAL A 104 -2.59 9.38 -4.40
N VAL A 105 -2.42 8.61 -5.46
CA VAL A 105 -1.25 8.71 -6.36
C VAL A 105 -1.22 10.07 -7.06
N VAL A 106 -2.32 10.46 -7.73
CA VAL A 106 -2.39 11.71 -8.51
C VAL A 106 -2.25 12.93 -7.59
N PHE A 107 -2.95 12.94 -6.47
CA PHE A 107 -2.88 14.04 -5.51
C PHE A 107 -1.47 14.17 -4.90
N SER A 108 -0.87 13.05 -4.53
CA SER A 108 0.46 13.07 -3.89
C SER A 108 1.56 13.53 -4.84
N ILE A 109 1.53 13.08 -6.10
CA ILE A 109 2.52 13.54 -7.08
C ILE A 109 2.31 15.02 -7.43
N PHE A 110 1.05 15.47 -7.55
CA PHE A 110 0.73 16.87 -7.81
C PHE A 110 1.25 17.76 -6.67
N VAL A 111 0.94 17.42 -5.41
CA VAL A 111 1.42 18.17 -4.25
C VAL A 111 2.95 18.14 -4.19
N ALA A 112 3.57 16.97 -4.37
CA ALA A 112 5.03 16.84 -4.36
C ALA A 112 5.68 17.71 -5.42
N TYR A 113 5.15 17.73 -6.64
CA TYR A 113 5.66 18.57 -7.73
C TYR A 113 5.58 20.07 -7.41
N VAL A 114 4.43 20.52 -6.89
CA VAL A 114 4.22 21.92 -6.51
C VAL A 114 5.13 22.39 -5.39
N ILE A 115 5.34 21.54 -4.37
CA ILE A 115 6.17 21.91 -3.22
C ILE A 115 7.66 21.71 -3.46
N TYR A 116 8.05 20.90 -4.44
CA TYR A 116 9.45 20.60 -4.73
C TYR A 116 10.25 21.84 -5.14
N GLU A 117 9.68 22.70 -5.98
CA GLU A 117 10.30 23.94 -6.42
C GLU A 117 10.37 25.03 -5.35
N LYS A 118 9.70 24.84 -4.19
CA LYS A 118 9.70 25.82 -3.09
C LYS A 118 10.96 25.73 -2.25
N ASN A 119 11.24 26.80 -1.49
CA ASN A 119 12.36 26.84 -0.58
C ASN A 119 12.26 25.72 0.48
N ALA A 120 13.39 25.38 1.13
CA ALA A 120 13.48 24.25 2.06
C ALA A 120 12.49 24.36 3.25
N ALA A 121 12.26 25.57 3.76
CA ALA A 121 11.35 25.80 4.89
C ALA A 121 9.89 25.52 4.51
N VAL A 122 9.41 26.03 3.38
CA VAL A 122 8.06 25.81 2.85
C VAL A 122 7.86 24.31 2.54
N ARG A 123 8.84 23.69 1.87
CA ARG A 123 8.80 22.25 1.56
C ARG A 123 8.72 21.40 2.82
N SER A 124 9.50 21.72 3.86
CA SER A 124 9.46 21.02 5.15
C SER A 124 8.13 21.21 5.87
N PHE A 125 7.60 22.44 5.86
CA PHE A 125 6.29 22.73 6.46
C PHE A 125 5.16 21.90 5.83
N PHE A 126 5.03 21.93 4.49
CA PHE A 126 3.98 21.18 3.83
C PHE A 126 4.13 19.66 3.99
N ARG A 127 5.37 19.12 3.92
CA ARG A 127 5.60 17.71 4.24
C ARG A 127 5.11 17.35 5.64
N GLY A 128 5.39 18.19 6.63
CA GLY A 128 4.89 18.02 8.00
C GLY A 128 3.37 18.01 8.05
N VAL A 129 2.72 19.02 7.48
CA VAL A 129 1.24 19.15 7.49
C VAL A 129 0.56 17.92 6.89
N PHE A 130 1.00 17.46 5.71
CA PHE A 130 0.40 16.29 5.07
C PHE A 130 0.76 14.97 5.76
N TYR A 131 1.87 14.92 6.51
CA TYR A 131 2.30 13.71 7.20
C TYR A 131 1.64 13.52 8.58
N ILE A 132 1.18 14.59 9.22
CA ILE A 132 0.51 14.53 10.54
C ILE A 132 -0.62 13.50 10.56
N PRO A 133 -1.57 13.45 9.61
CA PRO A 133 -2.62 12.43 9.63
C PRO A 133 -2.07 11.00 9.54
N ALA A 134 -1.00 10.77 8.77
CA ALA A 134 -0.42 9.44 8.58
C ALA A 134 0.24 8.87 9.84
N ILE A 135 0.77 9.72 10.73
CA ILE A 135 1.40 9.31 12.00
C ILE A 135 0.44 9.35 13.18
N SER A 136 -0.74 9.93 12.99
CA SER A 136 -1.74 10.03 14.05
C SER A 136 -2.40 8.68 14.33
N SER A 137 -2.76 8.44 15.58
CA SER A 137 -3.53 7.24 15.94
C SER A 137 -4.85 7.17 15.17
N VAL A 138 -5.19 6.00 14.66
CA VAL A 138 -6.47 5.77 13.98
C VAL A 138 -7.66 6.17 14.87
N VAL A 139 -7.58 5.94 16.19
CA VAL A 139 -8.62 6.33 17.15
C VAL A 139 -8.78 7.85 17.17
N SER A 140 -7.68 8.61 17.23
CA SER A 140 -7.75 10.09 17.22
C SER A 140 -8.34 10.61 15.90
N ILE A 141 -7.94 10.02 14.78
CA ILE A 141 -8.49 10.36 13.46
C ILE A 141 -9.99 10.11 13.42
N THR A 142 -10.45 8.96 13.89
CA THR A 142 -11.88 8.63 13.87
C THR A 142 -12.72 9.57 14.76
N VAL A 143 -12.20 9.99 15.90
CA VAL A 143 -12.88 10.98 16.76
C VAL A 143 -13.02 12.32 16.02
N VAL A 144 -11.93 12.82 15.43
CA VAL A 144 -11.95 14.09 14.68
C VAL A 144 -12.94 14.02 13.50
N TRP A 145 -12.89 12.95 12.73
CA TRP A 145 -13.80 12.78 11.58
C TRP A 145 -15.25 12.56 11.98
N ASN A 146 -15.53 11.90 13.12
CA ASN A 146 -16.87 11.82 13.68
C ASN A 146 -17.46 13.21 13.98
N TRP A 147 -16.63 14.13 14.48
CA TRP A 147 -17.04 15.53 14.69
C TRP A 147 -17.24 16.27 13.37
N ILE A 148 -16.36 16.09 12.40
CA ILE A 148 -16.47 16.71 11.07
C ILE A 148 -17.76 16.27 10.36
N TYR A 149 -18.10 14.98 10.45
CA TYR A 149 -19.29 14.39 9.82
C TYR A 149 -20.57 14.47 10.64
N HIS A 150 -20.52 15.07 11.84
CA HIS A 150 -21.68 15.07 12.71
C HIS A 150 -22.88 15.76 12.06
N PRO A 151 -24.11 15.11 12.03
CA PRO A 151 -25.26 15.65 11.27
C PRO A 151 -25.69 17.06 11.69
N LYS A 152 -25.69 17.38 13.00
CA LYS A 152 -26.22 18.65 13.51
C LYS A 152 -25.20 19.78 13.61
N PHE A 153 -23.97 19.47 14.01
CA PHE A 153 -22.94 20.50 14.30
C PHE A 153 -21.61 20.23 13.57
N GLY A 154 -21.58 19.26 12.64
CA GLY A 154 -20.39 18.96 11.87
C GLY A 154 -20.04 20.08 10.88
N ILE A 155 -18.73 20.40 10.83
CA ILE A 155 -18.22 21.46 9.98
C ILE A 155 -18.51 21.21 8.48
N LEU A 156 -18.55 19.95 8.06
CA LEU A 156 -18.82 19.61 6.66
C LEU A 156 -20.25 19.99 6.26
N ASN A 157 -21.24 19.68 7.10
CA ASN A 157 -22.63 20.09 6.87
C ASN A 157 -22.77 21.61 6.85
N TYR A 158 -22.11 22.30 7.80
CA TYR A 158 -22.13 23.76 7.87
C TYR A 158 -21.60 24.40 6.56
N VAL A 159 -20.43 23.94 6.10
CA VAL A 159 -19.80 24.47 4.87
C VAL A 159 -20.68 24.19 3.65
N PHE A 160 -21.17 22.96 3.48
CA PHE A 160 -21.96 22.57 2.32
C PHE A 160 -23.33 23.24 2.28
N GLN A 161 -23.98 23.49 3.44
CA GLN A 161 -25.20 24.28 3.50
C GLN A 161 -24.94 25.75 3.16
N LYS A 162 -23.87 26.34 3.69
CA LYS A 162 -23.50 27.72 3.40
C LYS A 162 -23.16 27.95 1.92
N MET A 163 -22.62 26.93 1.25
CA MET A 163 -22.33 26.93 -0.20
C MET A 163 -23.55 26.52 -1.05
N ASN A 164 -24.72 26.25 -0.45
CA ASN A 164 -25.94 25.80 -1.11
C ASN A 164 -25.80 24.47 -1.87
N PHE A 165 -24.83 23.62 -1.49
CA PHE A 165 -24.68 22.29 -2.07
C PHE A 165 -25.66 21.26 -1.49
N ILE A 166 -26.14 21.47 -0.27
CA ILE A 166 -27.14 20.64 0.40
C ILE A 166 -28.22 21.51 1.03
N SER A 167 -29.50 21.07 0.94
CA SER A 167 -30.64 21.78 1.47
C SER A 167 -30.92 21.53 2.96
N GLY A 168 -30.26 20.54 3.56
CA GLY A 168 -30.44 20.15 4.96
C GLY A 168 -29.29 19.32 5.51
N PRO A 169 -29.30 18.99 6.81
CA PRO A 169 -28.23 18.20 7.40
C PRO A 169 -28.19 16.76 6.82
N VAL A 170 -27.03 16.34 6.41
CA VAL A 170 -26.78 14.98 5.89
C VAL A 170 -26.11 14.16 6.97
N ASP A 171 -26.61 12.95 7.21
CA ASP A 171 -25.91 11.95 7.99
C ASP A 171 -24.94 11.19 7.10
N TRP A 172 -23.70 11.64 7.07
CA TRP A 172 -22.66 11.13 6.17
C TRP A 172 -22.31 9.66 6.41
N LEU A 173 -22.31 9.21 7.66
CA LEU A 173 -21.94 7.85 8.04
C LEU A 173 -23.14 6.91 8.20
N GLY A 174 -24.32 7.45 8.52
CA GLY A 174 -25.56 6.67 8.69
C GLY A 174 -26.35 6.46 7.39
N ASN A 175 -26.05 7.19 6.32
CA ASN A 175 -26.73 7.03 5.04
C ASN A 175 -25.97 6.03 4.12
N PRO A 176 -26.64 4.96 3.62
CA PRO A 176 -26.02 3.96 2.75
C PRO A 176 -25.34 4.52 1.49
N LYS A 177 -25.82 5.67 0.97
CA LYS A 177 -25.30 6.28 -0.26
C LYS A 177 -24.02 7.09 -0.01
N THR A 178 -23.82 7.62 1.19
CA THR A 178 -22.69 8.51 1.50
C THR A 178 -21.63 7.86 2.35
N ALA A 179 -21.95 6.85 3.14
CA ALA A 179 -21.07 6.25 4.13
C ALA A 179 -19.76 5.71 3.52
N ILE A 180 -19.82 5.02 2.38
CA ILE A 180 -18.62 4.49 1.73
C ILE A 180 -17.70 5.61 1.23
N PHE A 181 -18.25 6.70 0.68
CA PHE A 181 -17.48 7.84 0.22
C PHE A 181 -16.87 8.64 1.39
N ALA A 182 -17.58 8.72 2.51
CA ALA A 182 -17.05 9.31 3.74
C ALA A 182 -15.81 8.53 4.24
N ILE A 183 -15.87 7.20 4.24
CA ILE A 183 -14.72 6.33 4.58
C ILE A 183 -13.57 6.54 3.57
N ILE A 184 -13.85 6.58 2.27
CA ILE A 184 -12.84 6.81 1.24
C ILE A 184 -12.14 8.16 1.44
N ALA A 185 -12.86 9.23 1.76
CA ALA A 185 -12.28 10.53 2.02
C ALA A 185 -11.31 10.51 3.22
N ILE A 186 -11.66 9.83 4.30
CA ILE A 186 -10.77 9.65 5.45
C ILE A 186 -9.52 8.86 5.04
N LEU A 187 -9.71 7.74 4.33
CA LEU A 187 -8.61 6.89 3.86
C LEU A 187 -7.62 7.70 3.01
N ILE A 188 -8.11 8.52 2.07
CA ILE A 188 -7.27 9.37 1.23
C ILE A 188 -6.45 10.33 2.08
N THR A 189 -7.09 11.08 2.99
CA THR A 189 -6.40 12.08 3.82
C THR A 189 -5.34 11.47 4.73
N THR A 190 -5.53 10.24 5.20
CA THR A 190 -4.54 9.54 6.02
C THR A 190 -3.44 8.86 5.20
N SER A 191 -3.70 8.58 3.92
CA SER A 191 -2.78 7.82 3.06
C SER A 191 -1.86 8.68 2.21
N VAL A 192 -2.14 9.98 1.98
CA VAL A 192 -1.35 10.82 1.06
C VAL A 192 0.00 11.26 1.61
N GLY A 193 0.17 11.31 2.93
CA GLY A 193 1.35 11.90 3.57
C GLY A 193 2.66 11.20 3.21
N GLN A 194 2.72 9.89 3.34
CA GLN A 194 3.90 9.10 2.99
C GLN A 194 4.23 9.16 1.49
N PRO A 195 3.28 8.96 0.55
CA PRO A 195 3.50 9.15 -0.87
C PRO A 195 4.06 10.53 -1.24
N ILE A 196 3.57 11.61 -0.65
CA ILE A 196 4.09 12.97 -0.91
C ILE A 196 5.58 13.05 -0.56
N ILE A 197 5.99 12.53 0.59
CA ILE A 197 7.40 12.54 1.01
C ILE A 197 8.26 11.72 0.04
N LEU A 198 7.78 10.54 -0.37
CA LEU A 198 8.49 9.68 -1.31
C LEU A 198 8.64 10.33 -2.69
N TYR A 199 7.59 10.97 -3.19
CA TYR A 199 7.68 11.69 -4.47
C TYR A 199 8.59 12.91 -4.38
N VAL A 200 8.58 13.68 -3.29
CA VAL A 200 9.53 14.80 -3.12
C VAL A 200 10.97 14.29 -3.12
N ALA A 201 11.25 13.14 -2.48
CA ALA A 201 12.57 12.53 -2.50
C ALA A 201 12.94 12.04 -3.91
N ALA A 202 12.01 11.36 -4.60
CA ALA A 202 12.23 10.88 -5.96
C ALA A 202 12.50 12.02 -6.96
N LEU A 203 11.74 13.11 -6.87
CA LEU A 203 11.98 14.33 -7.68
C LEU A 203 13.37 14.91 -7.44
N GLY A 204 13.88 14.84 -6.21
CA GLY A 204 15.23 15.29 -5.86
C GLY A 204 16.36 14.41 -6.43
N HIS A 205 16.06 13.20 -6.90
CA HIS A 205 17.02 12.33 -7.56
C HIS A 205 17.03 12.45 -9.09
N VAL A 206 16.13 13.23 -9.68
CA VAL A 206 16.12 13.50 -11.12
C VAL A 206 17.34 14.34 -11.46
N PRO A 207 18.26 13.89 -12.35
CA PRO A 207 19.44 14.65 -12.73
C PRO A 207 19.07 15.98 -13.39
N GLN A 208 19.63 17.07 -12.90
CA GLN A 208 19.36 18.41 -13.41
C GLN A 208 19.78 18.54 -14.88
N ASP A 209 20.87 17.90 -15.28
CA ASP A 209 21.39 17.89 -16.65
C ASP A 209 20.32 17.42 -17.68
N LEU A 210 19.46 16.46 -17.30
CA LEU A 210 18.39 15.98 -18.16
C LEU A 210 17.24 16.99 -18.29
N LEU A 211 16.98 17.75 -17.25
CA LEU A 211 16.00 18.82 -17.27
C LEU A 211 16.51 19.99 -18.11
N ASP A 212 17.77 20.39 -17.93
CA ASP A 212 18.41 21.44 -18.70
C ASP A 212 18.49 21.07 -20.21
N ALA A 213 18.82 19.80 -20.52
CA ALA A 213 18.79 19.32 -21.90
C ALA A 213 17.36 19.40 -22.51
N SER A 214 16.33 19.10 -21.73
CA SER A 214 14.93 19.21 -22.21
C SER A 214 14.54 20.67 -22.47
N GLU A 215 15.08 21.64 -21.74
CA GLU A 215 14.86 23.07 -21.98
C GLU A 215 15.58 23.53 -23.28
N ILE A 216 16.78 23.04 -23.53
CA ILE A 216 17.51 23.30 -24.80
C ILE A 216 16.70 22.76 -26.00
N ASP A 217 16.07 21.60 -25.85
CA ASP A 217 15.17 20.99 -26.85
C ASP A 217 13.81 21.70 -26.96
N SER A 218 13.63 22.85 -26.28
CA SER A 218 12.39 23.64 -26.28
C SER A 218 11.17 22.87 -25.76
N ALA A 219 11.36 21.88 -24.89
CA ALA A 219 10.27 21.14 -24.28
C ALA A 219 9.54 22.03 -23.26
N ASN A 220 8.20 22.03 -23.30
CA ASN A 220 7.43 22.68 -22.26
C ASN A 220 7.44 21.84 -20.96
N LYS A 221 7.05 22.44 -19.82
CA LYS A 221 7.08 21.79 -18.50
C LYS A 221 6.33 20.45 -18.47
N TRP A 222 5.23 20.32 -19.18
CA TRP A 222 4.48 19.06 -19.27
C TRP A 222 5.21 17.99 -20.08
N GLN A 223 5.87 18.39 -21.15
CA GLN A 223 6.69 17.47 -21.96
C GLN A 223 7.93 16.99 -21.18
N ALA A 224 8.62 17.90 -20.49
CA ALA A 224 9.73 17.56 -19.61
C ALA A 224 9.27 16.63 -18.47
N PHE A 225 8.15 16.93 -17.82
CA PHE A 225 7.59 16.05 -16.80
C PHE A 225 7.28 14.66 -17.36
N ARG A 226 6.54 14.55 -18.47
CA ARG A 226 6.09 13.27 -19.00
C ARG A 226 7.21 12.43 -19.61
N LYS A 227 8.22 13.06 -20.26
CA LYS A 227 9.26 12.35 -21.00
C LYS A 227 10.55 12.13 -20.18
N VAL A 228 10.83 12.99 -19.19
CA VAL A 228 12.05 12.93 -18.38
C VAL A 228 11.71 12.56 -16.93
N THR A 229 10.91 13.37 -16.24
CA THR A 229 10.67 13.19 -14.81
C THR A 229 9.86 11.93 -14.51
N TRP A 230 8.74 11.73 -15.22
CA TRP A 230 7.82 10.61 -14.96
C TRP A 230 8.50 9.23 -15.07
N PRO A 231 9.26 8.91 -16.13
CA PRO A 231 9.95 7.61 -16.20
C PRO A 231 10.94 7.41 -15.05
N LEU A 232 11.66 8.44 -14.64
CA LEU A 232 12.64 8.36 -13.58
C LEU A 232 12.03 8.16 -12.18
N ILE A 233 10.82 8.65 -11.94
CA ILE A 233 10.12 8.43 -10.67
C ILE A 233 9.18 7.21 -10.71
N MET A 234 9.08 6.48 -11.83
CA MET A 234 8.21 5.31 -11.99
C MET A 234 8.49 4.20 -10.97
N PRO A 235 9.75 3.86 -10.61
CA PRO A 235 10.01 2.90 -9.55
C PRO A 235 9.40 3.29 -8.21
N THR A 236 9.45 4.58 -7.86
CA THR A 236 8.80 5.10 -6.65
C THR A 236 7.28 5.03 -6.76
N THR A 237 6.73 5.34 -7.93
CA THR A 237 5.30 5.22 -8.20
C THR A 237 4.82 3.78 -8.05
N LEU A 238 5.54 2.81 -8.60
CA LEU A 238 5.25 1.39 -8.45
C LEU A 238 5.20 0.98 -6.98
N TYR A 239 6.20 1.39 -6.19
CA TYR A 239 6.22 1.13 -4.76
C TYR A 239 4.99 1.72 -4.06
N ILE A 240 4.67 2.99 -4.32
CA ILE A 240 3.50 3.68 -3.73
C ILE A 240 2.20 2.97 -4.10
N VAL A 241 2.02 2.60 -5.36
CA VAL A 241 0.82 1.91 -5.87
C VAL A 241 0.64 0.57 -5.16
N VAL A 242 1.68 -0.26 -5.07
CA VAL A 242 1.61 -1.58 -4.44
C VAL A 242 1.32 -1.45 -2.94
N VAL A 243 2.07 -0.61 -2.22
CA VAL A 243 1.89 -0.44 -0.76
C VAL A 243 0.51 0.16 -0.44
N THR A 244 0.07 1.16 -1.19
CA THR A 244 -1.26 1.77 -1.00
C THR A 244 -2.37 0.76 -1.28
N THR A 245 -2.21 -0.10 -2.30
CA THR A 245 -3.16 -1.19 -2.58
C THR A 245 -3.26 -2.14 -1.40
N ILE A 246 -2.12 -2.66 -0.90
CA ILE A 246 -2.09 -3.57 0.24
C ILE A 246 -2.79 -2.96 1.46
N ASN A 247 -2.45 -1.71 1.80
CA ASN A 247 -3.03 -1.01 2.95
C ASN A 247 -4.54 -0.78 2.79
N SER A 248 -5.01 -0.43 1.59
CA SER A 248 -6.43 -0.19 1.31
C SER A 248 -7.26 -1.48 1.39
N PHE A 249 -6.73 -2.61 0.90
CA PHE A 249 -7.39 -3.91 1.04
C PHE A 249 -7.48 -4.38 2.50
N GLN A 250 -6.55 -3.96 3.35
CA GLN A 250 -6.50 -4.31 4.78
C GLN A 250 -7.20 -3.30 5.67
N ILE A 251 -8.00 -2.36 5.10
CA ILE A 251 -8.73 -1.37 5.89
C ILE A 251 -9.71 -2.06 6.84
N PHE A 252 -9.49 -1.86 8.14
CA PHE A 252 -10.28 -2.45 9.21
C PHE A 252 -10.67 -1.42 10.28
N ALA A 253 -9.67 -0.76 10.88
CA ALA A 253 -9.88 0.04 12.08
C ALA A 253 -10.82 1.23 11.85
N LEU A 254 -10.75 1.90 10.69
CA LEU A 254 -11.68 2.97 10.33
C LEU A 254 -13.13 2.45 10.24
N ILE A 255 -13.34 1.28 9.64
CA ILE A 255 -14.67 0.66 9.52
C ILE A 255 -15.20 0.28 10.92
N GLN A 256 -14.34 -0.37 11.71
CA GLN A 256 -14.71 -0.80 13.07
C GLN A 256 -15.11 0.36 13.98
N LEU A 257 -14.39 1.50 13.90
CA LEU A 257 -14.59 2.60 14.83
C LEU A 257 -15.66 3.61 14.39
N LEU A 258 -15.95 3.72 13.08
CA LEU A 258 -16.87 4.71 12.55
C LEU A 258 -18.25 4.16 12.22
N THR A 259 -18.32 3.02 11.56
CA THR A 259 -19.57 2.52 10.98
C THR A 259 -19.94 1.10 11.40
N HIS A 260 -19.03 0.35 12.02
CA HIS A 260 -19.21 -1.08 12.30
C HIS A 260 -19.70 -1.87 11.06
N GLY A 261 -19.22 -1.51 9.87
CA GLY A 261 -19.62 -2.11 8.59
C GLY A 261 -20.96 -1.61 8.05
N GLY A 262 -21.71 -0.78 8.81
CA GLY A 262 -23.04 -0.29 8.46
C GLY A 262 -23.04 0.95 7.55
N PRO A 263 -24.24 1.47 7.22
CA PRO A 263 -25.53 0.78 7.32
C PRO A 263 -25.68 -0.34 6.28
N ASN A 264 -26.40 -1.40 6.58
CA ASN A 264 -26.67 -2.52 5.68
C ASN A 264 -25.42 -3.10 4.99
N TYR A 265 -24.29 -3.23 5.68
CA TYR A 265 -23.02 -3.70 5.15
C TYR A 265 -22.45 -2.85 4.00
N THR A 266 -22.88 -1.60 3.83
CA THR A 266 -22.39 -0.74 2.73
C THR A 266 -20.94 -0.28 2.90
N THR A 267 -20.43 -0.27 4.13
CA THR A 267 -19.03 0.02 4.41
C THR A 267 -18.23 -1.21 4.86
N SER A 268 -18.90 -2.37 4.98
CA SER A 268 -18.22 -3.61 5.38
C SER A 268 -17.14 -4.00 4.37
N THR A 269 -15.96 -4.34 4.87
CA THR A 269 -14.82 -4.84 4.09
C THR A 269 -14.50 -6.27 4.46
N VAL A 270 -13.74 -6.98 3.60
CA VAL A 270 -13.34 -8.36 3.91
C VAL A 270 -12.55 -8.42 5.22
N MET A 271 -11.62 -7.47 5.43
CA MET A 271 -10.82 -7.45 6.67
C MET A 271 -11.67 -7.18 7.91
N TYR A 272 -12.70 -6.34 7.80
CA TYR A 272 -13.68 -6.14 8.87
C TYR A 272 -14.45 -7.44 9.17
N LEU A 273 -14.92 -8.17 8.14
CA LEU A 273 -15.60 -9.44 8.34
C LEU A 273 -14.68 -10.52 8.95
N VAL A 274 -13.40 -10.55 8.55
CA VAL A 274 -12.40 -11.45 9.17
C VAL A 274 -12.36 -11.23 10.68
N TYR A 275 -12.25 -9.98 11.10
CA TYR A 275 -12.25 -9.64 12.53
C TYR A 275 -13.56 -10.01 13.22
N GLN A 276 -14.70 -9.60 12.67
CA GLN A 276 -16.02 -9.86 13.25
C GLN A 276 -16.26 -11.38 13.39
N THR A 277 -15.99 -12.15 12.35
CA THR A 277 -16.19 -13.60 12.34
C THR A 277 -15.21 -14.32 13.28
N ALA A 278 -13.95 -13.84 13.41
CA ALA A 278 -12.99 -14.44 14.32
C ALA A 278 -13.29 -14.10 15.78
N ILE A 279 -13.44 -12.81 16.08
CA ILE A 279 -13.42 -12.31 17.47
C ILE A 279 -14.84 -12.26 18.06
N SER A 280 -15.82 -11.77 17.31
CA SER A 280 -17.19 -11.64 17.82
C SER A 280 -17.97 -12.95 17.73
N GLU A 281 -17.76 -13.74 16.67
CA GLU A 281 -18.49 -14.99 16.45
C GLU A 281 -17.71 -16.26 16.85
N GLY A 282 -16.39 -16.17 17.10
CA GLY A 282 -15.55 -17.32 17.44
C GLY A 282 -15.37 -18.34 16.32
N ARG A 283 -15.65 -17.98 15.05
CA ARG A 283 -15.63 -18.87 13.88
C ARG A 283 -14.27 -18.83 13.17
N PHE A 284 -13.22 -19.25 13.85
CA PHE A 284 -11.83 -19.15 13.37
C PHE A 284 -11.57 -19.81 12.01
N GLY A 285 -12.23 -20.93 11.70
CA GLY A 285 -12.05 -21.59 10.40
C GLY A 285 -12.58 -20.77 9.22
N VAL A 286 -13.75 -20.15 9.39
CA VAL A 286 -14.36 -19.28 8.36
C VAL A 286 -13.56 -18.00 8.18
N SER A 287 -13.19 -17.35 9.28
CA SER A 287 -12.37 -16.11 9.22
C SER A 287 -11.00 -16.35 8.60
N SER A 288 -10.35 -17.49 8.91
CA SER A 288 -9.09 -17.90 8.26
C SER A 288 -9.27 -18.09 6.75
N ALA A 289 -10.36 -18.72 6.31
CA ALA A 289 -10.66 -18.87 4.88
C ALA A 289 -10.86 -17.50 4.18
N MET A 290 -11.58 -16.56 4.83
CA MET A 290 -11.71 -15.17 4.33
C MET A 290 -10.36 -14.47 4.20
N GLY A 291 -9.49 -14.58 5.22
CA GLY A 291 -8.15 -14.00 5.22
C GLY A 291 -7.26 -14.56 4.10
N ILE A 292 -7.34 -15.85 3.83
CA ILE A 292 -6.59 -16.49 2.72
C ILE A 292 -7.08 -16.01 1.37
N ILE A 293 -8.42 -15.93 1.16
CA ILE A 293 -8.97 -15.36 -0.08
C ILE A 293 -8.47 -13.93 -0.27
N LEU A 294 -8.52 -13.11 0.78
CA LEU A 294 -8.02 -11.73 0.75
C LEU A 294 -6.53 -11.67 0.38
N ALA A 295 -5.70 -12.52 1.00
CA ALA A 295 -4.26 -12.58 0.74
C ALA A 295 -3.96 -12.98 -0.72
N ILE A 296 -4.71 -13.94 -1.28
CA ILE A 296 -4.58 -14.36 -2.68
C ILE A 296 -4.97 -13.21 -3.62
N ILE A 297 -6.08 -12.52 -3.36
CA ILE A 297 -6.53 -11.37 -4.17
C ILE A 297 -5.46 -10.27 -4.17
N ILE A 298 -4.96 -9.87 -2.99
CA ILE A 298 -3.91 -8.86 -2.85
C ILE A 298 -2.66 -9.32 -3.62
N GLY A 299 -2.23 -10.57 -3.46
CA GLY A 299 -1.05 -11.12 -4.14
C GLY A 299 -1.18 -11.06 -5.67
N ILE A 300 -2.33 -11.47 -6.21
CA ILE A 300 -2.59 -11.41 -7.66
C ILE A 300 -2.54 -9.95 -8.15
N ILE A 301 -3.24 -9.04 -7.47
CA ILE A 301 -3.26 -7.61 -7.87
C ILE A 301 -1.86 -7.01 -7.80
N SER A 302 -1.08 -7.28 -6.73
CA SER A 302 0.28 -6.77 -6.58
C SER A 302 1.22 -7.31 -7.65
N ILE A 303 1.11 -8.59 -8.02
CA ILE A 303 1.90 -9.18 -9.12
C ILE A 303 1.54 -8.52 -10.46
N LEU A 304 0.25 -8.30 -10.72
CA LEU A 304 -0.19 -7.61 -11.92
C LEU A 304 0.32 -6.16 -11.96
N GLN A 305 0.20 -5.42 -10.87
CA GLN A 305 0.72 -4.05 -10.77
C GLN A 305 2.23 -4.02 -11.05
N PHE A 306 2.99 -4.93 -10.43
CA PHE A 306 4.43 -5.03 -10.68
C PHE A 306 4.72 -5.32 -12.15
N LYS A 307 4.05 -6.31 -12.76
CA LYS A 307 4.27 -6.70 -14.16
C LYS A 307 3.92 -5.59 -15.16
N PHE A 308 2.86 -4.80 -14.89
CA PHE A 308 2.44 -3.74 -15.81
C PHE A 308 3.28 -2.47 -15.66
N LEU A 309 3.59 -2.06 -14.44
CA LEU A 309 4.33 -0.81 -14.20
C LEU A 309 5.85 -0.99 -14.34
N SER A 310 6.40 -2.21 -14.18
CA SER A 310 7.85 -2.43 -14.36
C SER A 310 8.30 -2.36 -15.82
N LYS A 311 7.39 -2.56 -16.78
CA LYS A 311 7.73 -2.46 -18.23
C LYS A 311 8.16 -1.06 -18.66
N ASP A 312 7.76 -0.03 -17.92
CA ASP A 312 8.13 1.35 -18.21
C ASP A 312 9.43 1.76 -17.48
N ILE A 313 10.07 0.82 -16.79
CA ILE A 313 11.32 1.04 -16.02
C ILE A 313 12.54 0.53 -16.80
N ASP A 314 12.37 -0.44 -17.71
CA ASP A 314 13.39 -0.98 -18.61
C ASP A 314 13.41 -0.17 -19.94
#